data_109097c023bafba062b2088b95caec02
#
_entry.id   109097c023bafba062b2088b95caec02
#
_cell.length_a   1.000
_cell.length_b   1.000
_cell.length_c   1.000
_cell.angle_alpha   90.00
_cell.angle_beta   90.00
_cell.angle_gamma   90.00
#
_symmetry.space_group_name_H-M   'P 1'
#
loop_
_entity.id
_entity.type
_entity.pdbx_description
1 polymer ?
#
loop_
_entity_poly.entity_id
_entity_poly.type
_entity_poly.pdbx_seq_one_letter_code
_entity_poly.pdbx_strand_id
1 'polypeptide(L)'
;MRLYELTEQFLALQELAYDPEVDEQTFQDTMEGLWGEIEDKADGYAKIIMGMKADIEALRTEESRLAARRKALENRQQALKNNLEANMREMGKTKFKTALFSFNIQKNGGLQPLVIDGLLEDIPGRFLIPQPPVPNNEADRTSVV
;
A
#
# COMPACT_ATOMS: atom_id res chain seq x y z
N MET A 1 -0.99 -43.67 0.18
CA MET A 1 -1.31 -42.53 -0.71
C MET A 1 -0.23 -42.38 -1.75
N ARG A 2 -0.65 -42.24 -2.99
CA ARG A 2 0.32 -42.04 -4.09
C ARG A 2 0.91 -40.66 -4.05
N LEU A 3 2.12 -40.51 -4.56
CA LEU A 3 2.84 -39.25 -4.51
C LEU A 3 2.09 -38.10 -5.20
N TYR A 4 1.49 -38.35 -6.34
CA TYR A 4 0.76 -37.32 -7.07
C TYR A 4 -0.54 -36.92 -6.36
N GLU A 5 -1.20 -37.84 -5.68
CA GLU A 5 -2.39 -37.52 -4.88
C GLU A 5 -2.03 -36.62 -3.72
N LEU A 6 -0.89 -36.90 -3.09
CA LEU A 6 -0.36 -36.07 -2.02
C LEU A 6 -0.03 -34.67 -2.54
N THR A 7 0.50 -34.58 -3.74
CA THR A 7 0.83 -33.28 -4.35
C THR A 7 -0.42 -32.47 -4.65
N GLU A 8 -1.46 -33.09 -5.19
CA GLU A 8 -2.74 -32.42 -5.45
C GLU A 8 -3.38 -31.91 -4.16
N GLN A 9 -3.38 -32.74 -3.11
CA GLN A 9 -3.91 -32.35 -1.82
C GLN A 9 -3.12 -31.22 -1.20
N PHE A 10 -1.80 -31.26 -1.35
CA PHE A 10 -0.93 -30.18 -0.88
C PHE A 10 -1.25 -28.87 -1.57
N LEU A 11 -1.40 -28.88 -2.89
CA LEU A 11 -1.73 -27.67 -3.66
C LEU A 11 -3.11 -27.12 -3.27
N ALA A 12 -4.08 -27.99 -3.05
CA ALA A 12 -5.41 -27.58 -2.61
C ALA A 12 -5.35 -26.92 -1.24
N LEU A 13 -4.57 -27.48 -0.32
CA LEU A 13 -4.38 -26.88 1.01
C LEU A 13 -3.66 -25.55 0.95
N GLN A 14 -2.69 -25.42 0.06
CA GLN A 14 -1.98 -24.16 -0.14
C GLN A 14 -2.93 -23.06 -0.61
N GLU A 15 -3.82 -23.37 -1.55
CA GLU A 15 -4.84 -22.44 -2.00
C GLU A 15 -5.75 -22.01 -0.86
N LEU A 16 -6.20 -22.95 -0.03
CA LEU A 16 -7.03 -22.63 1.13
C LEU A 16 -6.29 -21.77 2.15
N ALA A 17 -5.00 -22.02 2.33
CA ALA A 17 -4.19 -21.27 3.27
C ALA A 17 -4.05 -19.79 2.88
N TYR A 18 -4.10 -19.51 1.59
CA TYR A 18 -3.95 -18.15 1.07
C TYR A 18 -5.28 -17.44 0.78
N ASP A 19 -6.39 -18.14 0.97
CA ASP A 19 -7.71 -17.56 0.75
C ASP A 19 -8.16 -16.81 2.00
N PRO A 20 -8.31 -15.47 1.94
CA PRO A 20 -8.71 -14.69 3.10
C PRO A 20 -10.16 -14.93 3.54
N GLU A 21 -10.98 -15.56 2.70
CA GLU A 21 -12.37 -15.87 3.03
C GLU A 21 -12.52 -17.17 3.81
N VAL A 22 -11.50 -18.02 3.83
CA VAL A 22 -11.49 -19.26 4.58
C VAL A 22 -11.07 -18.96 6.01
N ASP A 23 -11.92 -19.30 6.98
CA ASP A 23 -11.59 -19.06 8.37
C ASP A 23 -10.56 -20.06 8.88
N GLU A 24 -9.94 -19.72 10.00
CA GLU A 24 -8.87 -20.50 10.60
C GLU A 24 -9.34 -21.91 10.99
N GLN A 25 -10.55 -21.99 11.53
CA GLN A 25 -11.08 -23.29 11.98
C GLN A 25 -11.34 -24.22 10.79
N THR A 26 -11.91 -23.72 9.73
CA THR A 26 -12.17 -24.50 8.51
C THR A 26 -10.86 -24.99 7.90
N PHE A 27 -9.84 -24.15 7.87
CA PHE A 27 -8.53 -24.53 7.38
C PHE A 27 -7.91 -25.64 8.23
N GLN A 28 -7.94 -25.49 9.56
CA GLN A 28 -7.39 -26.47 10.47
C GLN A 28 -8.12 -27.80 10.36
N ASP A 29 -9.45 -27.79 10.30
CA ASP A 29 -10.25 -29.01 10.18
C ASP A 29 -9.94 -29.75 8.87
N THR A 30 -9.74 -29.00 7.79
CA THR A 30 -9.37 -29.57 6.49
C THR A 30 -7.98 -30.21 6.56
N MET A 31 -7.03 -29.51 7.19
CA MET A 31 -5.68 -30.06 7.41
C MET A 31 -5.73 -31.37 8.18
N GLU A 32 -6.46 -31.39 9.28
CA GLU A 32 -6.54 -32.58 10.12
C GLU A 32 -7.21 -33.77 9.42
N GLY A 33 -8.17 -33.48 8.56
CA GLY A 33 -8.89 -34.52 7.83
C GLY A 33 -8.11 -35.18 6.71
N LEU A 34 -7.06 -34.51 6.22
CA LEU A 34 -6.30 -34.97 5.05
C LEU A 34 -5.11 -35.86 5.40
N TRP A 35 -4.55 -35.73 6.56
CA TRP A 35 -3.33 -36.43 6.94
C TRP A 35 -3.64 -37.59 7.88
N GLY A 36 -3.19 -38.82 7.54
CA GLY A 36 -3.45 -40.00 8.34
C GLY A 36 -2.59 -40.07 9.58
N GLU A 37 -1.29 -40.21 9.41
CA GLU A 37 -0.37 -40.37 10.53
C GLU A 37 0.26 -39.04 10.94
N ILE A 38 0.75 -38.99 12.18
CA ILE A 38 1.31 -37.76 12.74
C ILE A 38 2.54 -37.28 11.97
N GLU A 39 3.38 -38.20 11.50
CA GLU A 39 4.56 -37.86 10.72
C GLU A 39 4.19 -37.20 9.40
N ASP A 40 3.23 -37.78 8.67
CA ASP A 40 2.75 -37.21 7.40
C ASP A 40 2.08 -35.87 7.63
N LYS A 41 1.30 -35.77 8.70
CA LYS A 41 0.65 -34.51 9.09
C LYS A 41 1.68 -33.44 9.41
N ALA A 42 2.71 -33.80 10.17
CA ALA A 42 3.77 -32.88 10.54
C ALA A 42 4.53 -32.37 9.30
N ASP A 43 4.84 -33.27 8.37
CA ASP A 43 5.49 -32.89 7.12
C ASP A 43 4.62 -31.97 6.28
N GLY A 44 3.32 -32.23 6.21
CA GLY A 44 2.36 -31.38 5.52
C GLY A 44 2.30 -29.97 6.10
N TYR A 45 2.20 -29.88 7.43
CA TYR A 45 2.26 -28.59 8.12
C TYR A 45 3.57 -27.87 7.85
N ALA A 46 4.69 -28.58 7.97
CA ALA A 46 6.02 -28.01 7.77
C ALA A 46 6.18 -27.43 6.36
N LYS A 47 5.72 -28.14 5.34
CA LYS A 47 5.79 -27.67 3.96
C LYS A 47 5.02 -26.36 3.74
N ILE A 48 3.80 -26.31 4.31
CA ILE A 48 2.98 -25.10 4.20
C ILE A 48 3.61 -23.95 4.97
N ILE A 49 4.08 -24.21 6.20
CA ILE A 49 4.75 -23.19 7.03
C ILE A 49 5.98 -22.64 6.33
N MET A 50 6.82 -23.50 5.78
CA MET A 50 8.03 -23.07 5.11
C MET A 50 7.74 -22.32 3.81
N GLY A 51 6.70 -22.74 3.09
CA GLY A 51 6.24 -22.02 1.91
C GLY A 51 5.76 -20.62 2.24
N MET A 52 4.98 -20.49 3.30
CA MET A 52 4.50 -19.20 3.78
C MET A 52 5.65 -18.32 4.25
N LYS A 53 6.62 -18.89 4.93
CA LYS A 53 7.80 -18.15 5.37
C LYS A 53 8.53 -17.52 4.20
N ALA A 54 8.73 -18.28 3.13
CA ALA A 54 9.38 -17.78 1.92
C ALA A 54 8.57 -16.64 1.29
N ASP A 55 7.25 -16.81 1.20
CA ASP A 55 6.37 -15.80 0.62
C ASP A 55 6.30 -14.53 1.47
N ILE A 56 6.29 -14.69 2.80
CA ILE A 56 6.33 -13.55 3.72
C ILE A 56 7.61 -12.74 3.52
N GLU A 57 8.75 -13.41 3.40
CA GLU A 57 10.01 -12.72 3.17
C GLU A 57 10.03 -11.99 1.81
N ALA A 58 9.48 -12.62 0.79
CA ALA A 58 9.36 -11.99 -0.53
C ALA A 58 8.48 -10.74 -0.46
N LEU A 59 7.36 -10.83 0.25
CA LEU A 59 6.44 -9.71 0.42
C LEU A 59 7.09 -8.58 1.22
N ARG A 60 7.83 -8.88 2.26
CA ARG A 60 8.55 -7.87 3.04
C ARG A 60 9.57 -7.13 2.19
N THR A 61 10.29 -7.86 1.34
CA THR A 61 11.25 -7.26 0.42
C THR A 61 10.54 -6.30 -0.53
N GLU A 62 9.40 -6.72 -1.07
CA GLU A 62 8.61 -5.89 -1.97
C GLU A 62 8.04 -4.67 -1.24
N GLU A 63 7.53 -4.82 -0.03
CA GLU A 63 7.07 -3.71 0.79
C GLU A 63 8.17 -2.69 1.04
N SER A 64 9.37 -3.17 1.37
CA SER A 64 10.53 -2.29 1.59
C SER A 64 10.89 -1.52 0.33
N ARG A 65 10.86 -2.20 -0.81
CA ARG A 65 11.13 -1.58 -2.11
C ARG A 65 10.12 -0.48 -2.41
N LEU A 66 8.83 -0.78 -2.21
CA LEU A 66 7.75 0.17 -2.44
C LEU A 66 7.80 1.33 -1.44
N ALA A 67 8.12 1.05 -0.17
CA ALA A 67 8.25 2.09 0.85
C ALA A 67 9.41 3.05 0.52
N ALA A 68 10.54 2.53 0.05
CA ALA A 68 11.67 3.36 -0.36
C ALA A 68 11.28 4.25 -1.55
N ARG A 69 10.56 3.69 -2.51
CA ARG A 69 10.08 4.45 -3.66
C ARG A 69 9.10 5.55 -3.24
N ARG A 70 8.19 5.22 -2.35
CA ARG A 70 7.24 6.18 -1.81
C ARG A 70 7.95 7.33 -1.11
N LYS A 71 8.92 7.01 -0.24
CA LYS A 71 9.70 8.04 0.46
C LYS A 71 10.46 8.94 -0.50
N ALA A 72 11.04 8.38 -1.55
CA ALA A 72 11.73 9.18 -2.55
C ALA A 72 10.80 10.17 -3.24
N LEU A 73 9.59 9.72 -3.57
CA LEU A 73 8.57 10.59 -4.17
C LEU A 73 8.08 11.65 -3.18
N GLU A 74 7.87 11.29 -1.93
CA GLU A 74 7.47 12.24 -0.89
C GLU A 74 8.52 13.35 -0.72
N ASN A 75 9.80 12.95 -0.68
CA ASN A 75 10.89 13.90 -0.54
C ASN A 75 10.98 14.83 -1.75
N ARG A 76 10.80 14.30 -2.94
CA ARG A 76 10.79 15.11 -4.16
C ARG A 76 9.61 16.07 -4.19
N GLN A 77 8.44 15.57 -3.82
CA GLN A 77 7.23 16.39 -3.71
C GLN A 77 7.46 17.55 -2.74
N GLN A 78 8.04 17.27 -1.58
CA GLN A 78 8.32 18.32 -0.59
C GLN A 78 9.33 19.33 -1.11
N ALA A 79 10.36 18.88 -1.81
CA ALA A 79 11.36 19.78 -2.41
C ALA A 79 10.73 20.71 -3.45
N LEU A 80 9.87 20.18 -4.31
CA LEU A 80 9.16 20.97 -5.30
C LEU A 80 8.25 22.00 -4.64
N LYS A 81 7.56 21.59 -3.61
CA LYS A 81 6.68 22.46 -2.84
C LYS A 81 7.46 23.59 -2.17
N ASN A 82 8.59 23.24 -1.56
CA ASN A 82 9.46 24.24 -0.93
C ASN A 82 10.01 25.23 -1.95
N ASN A 83 10.39 24.75 -3.14
CA ASN A 83 10.88 25.63 -4.21
C ASN A 83 9.79 26.58 -4.69
N LEU A 84 8.58 26.07 -4.86
CA LEU A 84 7.46 26.92 -5.28
C LEU A 84 7.16 27.97 -4.22
N GLU A 85 7.11 27.56 -2.94
CA GLU A 85 6.88 28.47 -1.83
C GLU A 85 7.94 29.56 -1.77
N ALA A 86 9.21 29.20 -1.91
CA ALA A 86 10.30 30.18 -1.92
C ALA A 86 10.15 31.17 -3.07
N ASN A 87 9.80 30.70 -4.26
CA ASN A 87 9.58 31.56 -5.41
C ASN A 87 8.38 32.48 -5.20
N MET A 88 7.31 31.99 -4.62
CA MET A 88 6.13 32.81 -4.32
C MET A 88 6.46 33.91 -3.32
N ARG A 89 7.23 33.59 -2.27
CA ARG A 89 7.66 34.60 -1.29
C ARG A 89 8.58 35.63 -1.87
N GLU A 90 9.51 35.19 -2.72
CA GLU A 90 10.45 36.10 -3.38
C GLU A 90 9.72 37.11 -4.29
N MET A 91 8.68 36.64 -4.96
CA MET A 91 7.86 37.48 -5.82
C MET A 91 6.80 38.29 -5.07
N GLY A 92 6.64 38.05 -3.78
CA GLY A 92 5.62 38.68 -2.98
C GLY A 92 4.19 38.20 -3.24
N LYS A 93 4.05 37.06 -3.92
CA LYS A 93 2.74 36.50 -4.25
C LYS A 93 2.42 35.34 -3.33
N THR A 94 1.69 35.61 -2.26
CA THR A 94 1.33 34.59 -1.27
C THR A 94 0.03 33.89 -1.62
N LYS A 95 -0.71 34.39 -2.60
CA LYS A 95 -1.98 33.81 -3.01
C LYS A 95 -2.26 34.17 -4.47
N PHE A 96 -2.54 33.18 -5.28
CA PHE A 96 -2.96 33.39 -6.67
C PHE A 96 -3.64 32.14 -7.22
N LYS A 97 -4.25 32.28 -8.37
CA LYS A 97 -4.91 31.19 -9.08
C LYS A 97 -4.44 31.10 -10.51
N THR A 98 -4.37 29.89 -11.01
CA THR A 98 -4.22 29.61 -12.43
C THR A 98 -5.51 28.96 -12.94
N ALA A 99 -5.55 28.58 -14.20
CA ALA A 99 -6.72 27.90 -14.75
C ALA A 99 -6.98 26.54 -14.07
N LEU A 100 -5.92 25.89 -13.56
CA LEU A 100 -6.02 24.55 -12.99
C LEU A 100 -6.00 24.54 -11.47
N PHE A 101 -5.32 25.48 -10.83
CA PHE A 101 -5.03 25.41 -9.41
C PHE A 101 -5.17 26.76 -8.72
N SER A 102 -5.41 26.72 -7.42
CA SER A 102 -5.24 27.89 -6.58
C SER A 102 -4.09 27.63 -5.59
N PHE A 103 -3.33 28.69 -5.32
CA PHE A 103 -2.11 28.63 -4.50
C PHE A 103 -2.23 29.62 -3.35
N ASN A 104 -1.92 29.16 -2.16
CA ASN A 104 -2.02 29.98 -0.97
C ASN A 104 -1.00 29.52 0.07
N ILE A 105 -0.20 30.46 0.55
CA ILE A 105 0.68 30.20 1.69
C ILE A 105 -0.10 30.53 2.95
N GLN A 106 -0.46 29.50 3.71
CA GLN A 106 -1.26 29.68 4.92
C GLN A 106 -0.39 30.14 6.09
N LYS A 107 -0.91 31.09 6.84
CA LYS A 107 -0.29 31.51 8.09
C LYS A 107 -0.79 30.60 9.20
N ASN A 108 0.08 29.76 9.72
CA ASN A 108 -0.28 28.78 10.70
C ASN A 108 0.81 28.69 11.78
N GLY A 109 0.65 29.44 12.85
CA GLY A 109 1.42 29.31 14.07
C GLY A 109 2.95 29.12 13.93
N GLY A 110 3.60 29.72 12.99
CA GLY A 110 5.04 29.60 12.80
C GLY A 110 5.46 28.77 11.58
N LEU A 111 4.62 27.82 11.16
CA LEU A 111 4.78 27.11 9.91
C LEU A 111 3.73 27.64 8.94
N GLN A 112 4.17 28.02 7.76
CA GLN A 112 3.27 28.54 6.73
C GLN A 112 3.31 27.62 5.52
N PRO A 113 2.61 26.47 5.59
CA PRO A 113 2.66 25.52 4.49
C PRO A 113 1.98 26.11 3.24
N LEU A 114 2.57 25.81 2.10
CA LEU A 114 1.95 26.10 0.82
C LEU A 114 0.81 25.13 0.60
N VAL A 115 -0.36 25.68 0.27
CA VAL A 115 -1.55 24.90 -0.06
C VAL A 115 -1.81 25.07 -1.56
N ILE A 116 -1.97 23.97 -2.26
CA ILE A 116 -2.28 23.93 -3.68
C ILE A 116 -3.61 23.18 -3.85
N ASP A 117 -4.65 23.91 -4.28
CA ASP A 117 -5.97 23.33 -4.52
C ASP A 117 -6.23 23.24 -6.01
N GLY A 118 -6.60 22.04 -6.46
CA GLY A 118 -7.00 21.84 -7.84
C GLY A 118 -8.49 22.03 -8.02
N LEU A 119 -8.87 22.62 -9.15
CA LEU A 119 -10.25 22.63 -9.59
C LEU A 119 -10.44 21.33 -10.36
N LEU A 120 -11.07 20.33 -9.73
CA LEU A 120 -11.21 18.99 -10.29
C LEU A 120 -11.78 18.97 -11.71
N GLU A 121 -12.66 19.91 -12.01
CA GLU A 121 -13.30 20.02 -13.31
C GLU A 121 -12.31 20.42 -14.43
N ASP A 122 -11.27 21.15 -14.06
CA ASP A 122 -10.28 21.67 -15.00
C ASP A 122 -9.02 20.80 -15.09
N ILE A 123 -8.89 19.82 -14.20
CA ILE A 123 -7.73 18.93 -14.18
C ILE A 123 -7.93 17.84 -15.23
N PRO A 124 -6.97 17.67 -16.17
CA PRO A 124 -7.07 16.57 -17.14
C PRO A 124 -7.19 15.22 -16.47
N GLY A 125 -8.00 14.33 -17.04
CA GLY A 125 -8.28 13.04 -16.43
C GLY A 125 -7.05 12.19 -16.11
N ARG A 126 -5.94 12.40 -16.84
CA ARG A 126 -4.68 11.69 -16.58
C ARG A 126 -4.05 12.03 -15.23
N PHE A 127 -4.44 13.16 -14.63
CA PHE A 127 -3.99 13.57 -13.29
C PHE A 127 -4.95 13.11 -12.20
N LEU A 128 -6.12 12.63 -12.58
CA LEU A 128 -7.13 12.14 -11.65
C LEU A 128 -7.02 10.62 -11.56
N ILE A 129 -5.94 10.14 -10.95
CA ILE A 129 -5.76 8.72 -10.74
C ILE A 129 -6.72 8.28 -9.64
N PRO A 130 -7.63 7.31 -9.92
CA PRO A 130 -8.49 6.79 -8.87
C PRO A 130 -7.62 6.20 -7.76
N GLN A 131 -7.66 6.82 -6.61
CA GLN A 131 -6.95 6.29 -5.45
C GLN A 131 -7.92 5.46 -4.62
N PRO A 132 -7.44 4.37 -4.03
CA PRO A 132 -8.28 3.65 -3.08
C PRO A 132 -8.66 4.58 -1.94
N PRO A 133 -9.83 4.41 -1.33
CA PRO A 133 -10.24 5.26 -0.22
C PRO A 133 -9.16 5.26 0.84
N VAL A 134 -8.65 6.44 1.16
CA VAL A 134 -7.66 6.59 2.21
C VAL A 134 -8.40 6.88 3.49
N PRO A 135 -8.37 5.98 4.47
CA PRO A 135 -9.13 6.19 5.71
C PRO A 135 -8.51 7.23 6.63
N ASN A 136 -7.50 7.92 6.19
CA ASN A 136 -6.76 8.86 7.00
C ASN A 136 -7.02 10.30 6.55
N ASN A 137 -7.60 11.09 7.41
CA ASN A 137 -7.90 12.49 7.13
C ASN A 137 -6.62 13.33 6.92
N GLU A 138 -5.52 12.92 7.52
CA GLU A 138 -4.24 13.60 7.30
C GLU A 138 -3.75 13.42 5.87
N ALA A 139 -3.98 12.24 5.29
CA ALA A 139 -3.64 12.01 3.90
C ALA A 139 -4.45 12.92 2.99
N ASP A 140 -5.71 13.15 3.30
CA ASP A 140 -6.55 14.09 2.56
C ASP A 140 -6.05 15.52 2.68
N ARG A 141 -5.55 15.89 3.84
CA ARG A 141 -4.94 17.20 4.05
C ARG A 141 -3.62 17.35 3.32
N THR A 142 -2.84 16.29 3.25
CA THR A 142 -1.57 16.31 2.52
C THR A 142 -1.77 16.26 1.03
N SER A 143 -2.91 15.82 0.55
CA SER A 143 -3.24 15.90 -0.87
C SER A 143 -3.45 17.34 -1.31
N VAL A 144 -3.60 18.24 -0.37
CA VAL A 144 -3.68 19.67 -0.58
C VAL A 144 -2.27 20.27 -0.61
N VAL A 145 -1.43 19.66 -1.24
CA VAL A 145 -0.02 20.05 -1.25
C VAL A 145 0.29 21.06 -2.34
#